data_5ffc87e6fd619a8189ba27038aacef37
#
_entry.id   5ffc87e6fd619a8189ba27038aacef37
#
_cell.length_a   1.000
_cell.length_b   1.000
_cell.length_c   1.000
_cell.angle_alpha   90.00
_cell.angle_beta   90.00
_cell.angle_gamma   90.00
#
_symmetry.space_group_name_H-M   'P 1'
#
loop_
_entity.id
_entity.type
_entity.pdbx_description
1 polymer ?
#
loop_
_entity_poly.entity_id
_entity_poly.type
_entity_poly.pdbx_seq_one_letter_code
_entity_poly.pdbx_strand_id
1 'polypeptide(L)'
;MTSPSDLLKSLRQITQAIDLYSKHLLKETGLTSPQLLVLHAVNAQGREKPTDIAKTVNLSQGTITSIVDRLARAGLVARERSAEDKRVIEVVVTEAGRA
;
A
#
# COMPACT_ATOMS: atom_id res chain seq x y z
N MET A 1 -24.06 -27.11 10.53
CA MET A 1 -24.39 -25.70 10.83
C MET A 1 -23.37 -25.12 11.77
N THR A 2 -22.76 -24.00 11.39
CA THR A 2 -21.68 -23.38 12.17
C THR A 2 -22.26 -22.61 13.35
N SER A 3 -21.80 -22.88 14.57
CA SER A 3 -22.25 -22.15 15.76
C SER A 3 -21.57 -20.77 15.83
N PRO A 4 -22.12 -19.81 16.59
CA PRO A 4 -21.46 -18.52 16.81
C PRO A 4 -20.05 -18.67 17.40
N SER A 5 -19.84 -19.66 18.29
CA SER A 5 -18.52 -19.94 18.84
C SER A 5 -17.52 -20.38 17.78
N ASP A 6 -17.96 -21.21 16.82
CA ASP A 6 -17.11 -21.67 15.73
C ASP A 6 -16.75 -20.53 14.79
N LEU A 7 -17.69 -19.61 14.52
CA LEU A 7 -17.43 -18.41 13.74
C LEU A 7 -16.40 -17.52 14.41
N LEU A 8 -16.49 -17.31 15.72
CA LEU A 8 -15.54 -16.51 16.46
C LEU A 8 -14.14 -17.12 16.41
N LYS A 9 -14.03 -18.45 16.56
CA LYS A 9 -12.75 -19.15 16.45
C LYS A 9 -12.14 -18.96 15.06
N SER A 10 -12.94 -19.14 14.01
CA SER A 10 -12.49 -18.95 12.63
C SER A 10 -12.02 -17.54 12.38
N LEU A 11 -12.74 -16.51 12.86
CA LEU A 11 -12.35 -15.12 12.74
C LEU A 11 -11.04 -14.83 13.46
N ARG A 12 -10.85 -15.37 14.66
CA ARG A 12 -9.59 -15.22 15.41
C ARG A 12 -8.42 -15.85 14.67
N GLN A 13 -8.61 -17.03 14.10
CA GLN A 13 -7.58 -17.72 13.32
C GLN A 13 -7.18 -16.91 12.09
N ILE A 14 -8.15 -16.34 11.39
CA ILE A 14 -7.90 -15.49 10.23
C ILE A 14 -7.13 -14.23 10.65
N THR A 15 -7.55 -13.57 11.74
CA THR A 15 -6.88 -12.38 12.26
C THR A 15 -5.43 -12.69 12.65
N GLN A 16 -5.18 -13.80 13.33
CA GLN A 16 -3.83 -14.22 13.70
C GLN A 16 -2.98 -14.50 12.46
N ALA A 17 -3.54 -15.16 11.46
CA ALA A 17 -2.82 -15.45 10.21
C ALA A 17 -2.44 -14.16 9.49
N ILE A 18 -3.34 -13.17 9.45
CA ILE A 18 -3.06 -11.86 8.85
C ILE A 18 -1.95 -11.14 9.62
N ASP A 19 -1.99 -11.15 10.95
CA ASP A 19 -0.98 -10.51 11.79
C ASP A 19 0.39 -11.15 11.58
N LEU A 20 0.47 -12.47 11.54
CA LEU A 20 1.73 -13.20 11.30
C LEU A 20 2.26 -12.92 9.91
N TYR A 21 1.39 -12.88 8.91
CA TYR A 21 1.77 -12.57 7.53
C TYR A 21 2.28 -11.14 7.43
N SER A 22 1.62 -10.18 8.08
CA SER A 22 2.05 -8.78 8.10
C SER A 22 3.42 -8.62 8.74
N LYS A 23 3.68 -9.32 9.86
CA LYS A 23 5.00 -9.31 10.50
C LYS A 23 6.07 -9.92 9.60
N HIS A 24 5.73 -11.00 8.90
CA HIS A 24 6.62 -11.65 7.95
C HIS A 24 6.99 -10.69 6.80
N LEU A 25 5.98 -10.03 6.21
CA LEU A 25 6.20 -9.06 5.14
C LEU A 25 7.11 -7.91 5.60
N LEU A 26 6.88 -7.38 6.80
CA LEU A 26 7.70 -6.32 7.36
C LEU A 26 9.16 -6.76 7.52
N LYS A 27 9.38 -7.99 7.99
CA LYS A 27 10.71 -8.55 8.15
C LYS A 27 11.42 -8.74 6.81
N GLU A 28 10.71 -9.27 5.80
CA GLU A 28 11.27 -9.54 4.48
C GLU A 28 11.49 -8.29 3.64
N THR A 29 10.57 -7.35 3.69
CA THR A 29 10.57 -6.18 2.80
C THR A 29 10.92 -4.87 3.50
N GLY A 30 10.80 -4.82 4.83
CA GLY A 30 10.89 -3.58 5.58
C GLY A 30 9.65 -2.69 5.46
N LEU A 31 8.58 -3.19 4.83
CA LEU A 31 7.36 -2.44 4.57
C LEU A 31 6.17 -3.05 5.30
N THR A 32 5.26 -2.18 5.77
CA THR A 32 3.99 -2.62 6.33
C THR A 32 3.02 -3.05 5.23
N SER A 33 1.95 -3.77 5.58
CA SER A 33 0.94 -4.18 4.62
C SER A 33 0.32 -3.00 3.86
N PRO A 34 -0.07 -1.88 4.52
CA PRO A 34 -0.57 -0.72 3.78
C PRO A 34 0.45 -0.12 2.82
N GLN A 35 1.73 -0.08 3.20
CA GLN A 35 2.79 0.43 2.33
C GLN A 35 2.96 -0.46 1.10
N LEU A 36 2.94 -1.78 1.27
CA LEU A 36 3.00 -2.74 0.16
C LEU A 36 1.79 -2.61 -0.76
N LEU A 37 0.61 -2.41 -0.19
CA LEU A 37 -0.61 -2.24 -0.96
C LEU A 37 -0.54 -1.00 -1.86
N VAL A 38 -0.07 0.12 -1.33
CA VAL A 38 0.12 1.36 -2.09
C VAL A 38 1.19 1.17 -3.18
N LEU A 39 2.32 0.58 -2.82
CA LEU A 39 3.39 0.30 -3.79
C LEU A 39 2.88 -0.59 -4.93
N HIS A 40 2.11 -1.62 -4.62
CA HIS A 40 1.53 -2.51 -5.61
C HIS A 40 0.58 -1.75 -6.54
N ALA A 41 -0.27 -0.87 -5.99
CA ALA A 41 -1.21 -0.08 -6.77
C ALA A 41 -0.47 0.85 -7.76
N VAL A 42 0.58 1.51 -7.29
CA VAL A 42 1.40 2.39 -8.14
C VAL A 42 2.13 1.57 -9.21
N ASN A 43 2.69 0.43 -8.82
CA ASN A 43 3.44 -0.43 -9.73
C ASN A 43 2.57 -0.98 -10.86
N ALA A 44 1.31 -1.27 -10.58
CA ALA A 44 0.36 -1.79 -11.58
C ALA A 44 0.15 -0.81 -12.73
N GLN A 45 0.18 0.51 -12.45
CA GLN A 45 0.00 1.57 -13.44
C GLN A 45 1.32 2.21 -13.87
N GLY A 46 2.39 2.02 -13.10
CA GLY A 46 3.67 2.68 -13.32
C GLY A 46 3.72 4.11 -12.78
N ARG A 47 2.62 4.83 -12.91
CA ARG A 47 2.44 6.18 -12.38
C ARG A 47 0.96 6.41 -12.05
N GLU A 48 0.69 7.11 -10.95
CA GLU A 48 -0.69 7.34 -10.52
C GLU A 48 -0.79 8.58 -9.63
N LYS A 49 -1.95 9.25 -9.69
CA LYS A 49 -2.23 10.40 -8.82
C LYS A 49 -2.54 9.92 -7.41
N PRO A 50 -2.14 10.67 -6.36
CA PRO A 50 -2.48 10.29 -4.98
C PRO A 50 -3.97 10.10 -4.73
N THR A 51 -4.84 10.91 -5.36
CA THR A 51 -6.29 10.77 -5.24
C THR A 51 -6.78 9.43 -5.79
N ASP A 52 -6.20 8.97 -6.89
CA ASP A 52 -6.56 7.70 -7.50
C ASP A 52 -6.04 6.52 -6.69
N ILE A 53 -4.84 6.64 -6.13
CA ILE A 53 -4.30 5.64 -5.21
C ILE A 53 -5.24 5.49 -4.00
N ALA A 54 -5.66 6.60 -3.41
CA ALA A 54 -6.55 6.61 -2.25
C ALA A 54 -7.86 5.88 -2.53
N LYS A 55 -8.42 6.07 -3.71
CA LYS A 55 -9.64 5.37 -4.14
C LYS A 55 -9.41 3.88 -4.34
N THR A 56 -8.31 3.52 -4.99
CA THR A 56 -7.99 2.13 -5.31
C THR A 56 -7.78 1.30 -4.03
N VAL A 57 -7.06 1.84 -3.06
CA VAL A 57 -6.73 1.11 -1.83
C VAL A 57 -7.67 1.43 -0.68
N ASN A 58 -8.64 2.32 -0.89
CA ASN A 58 -9.66 2.71 0.10
C ASN A 58 -9.04 3.25 1.40
N LEU A 59 -8.11 4.17 1.26
CA LEU A 59 -7.47 4.86 2.38
C LEU A 59 -7.65 6.38 2.23
N SER A 60 -7.55 7.12 3.33
CA SER A 60 -7.67 8.57 3.31
C SER A 60 -6.47 9.22 2.61
N GLN A 61 -6.66 10.45 2.12
CA GLN A 61 -5.59 11.22 1.48
C GLN A 61 -4.40 11.44 2.43
N GLY A 62 -4.67 11.74 3.71
CA GLY A 62 -3.61 11.92 4.70
C GLY A 62 -2.79 10.66 4.90
N THR A 63 -3.44 9.51 4.94
CA THR A 63 -2.77 8.21 5.05
C THR A 63 -1.92 7.93 3.81
N ILE A 64 -2.46 8.19 2.62
CA ILE A 64 -1.72 8.00 1.36
C ILE A 64 -0.49 8.91 1.32
N THR A 65 -0.62 10.18 1.70
CA THR A 65 0.51 11.12 1.74
C THR A 65 1.63 10.59 2.64
N SER A 66 1.26 10.13 3.83
CA SER A 66 2.22 9.58 4.79
C SER A 66 2.93 8.32 4.25
N ILE A 67 2.17 7.43 3.62
CA ILE A 67 2.72 6.19 3.04
C ILE A 67 3.64 6.52 1.87
N VAL A 68 3.23 7.42 0.97
CA VAL A 68 4.04 7.84 -0.17
C VAL A 68 5.34 8.49 0.30
N ASP A 69 5.29 9.32 1.36
CA ASP A 69 6.50 9.90 1.94
C ASP A 69 7.51 8.83 2.36
N ARG A 70 7.04 7.78 3.02
CA ARG A 70 7.91 6.68 3.45
C ARG A 70 8.47 5.90 2.27
N LEU A 71 7.64 5.60 1.28
CA LEU A 71 8.08 4.88 0.08
C LEU A 71 9.10 5.71 -0.71
N ALA A 72 8.90 7.02 -0.79
CA ALA A 72 9.84 7.92 -1.46
C ALA A 72 11.18 7.97 -0.73
N ARG A 73 11.17 8.03 0.60
CA ARG A 73 12.41 8.00 1.41
C ARG A 73 13.17 6.69 1.23
N ALA A 74 12.46 5.60 1.04
CA ALA A 74 13.06 4.29 0.78
C ALA A 74 13.53 4.14 -0.67
N GLY A 75 13.27 5.12 -1.54
CA GLY A 75 13.67 5.09 -2.94
C GLY A 75 12.81 4.21 -3.83
N LEU A 76 11.65 3.78 -3.36
CA LEU A 76 10.77 2.86 -4.09
C LEU A 76 9.80 3.58 -5.01
N VAL A 77 9.48 4.83 -4.71
CA VAL A 77 8.66 5.70 -5.57
C VAL A 77 9.30 7.08 -5.62
N ALA A 78 8.88 7.88 -6.60
CA ALA A 78 9.26 9.28 -6.72
C ALA A 78 8.00 10.09 -7.02
N ARG A 79 8.04 11.39 -6.70
CA ARG A 79 6.98 12.31 -7.07
C ARG A 79 7.43 13.10 -8.28
N GLU A 80 6.57 13.15 -9.29
CA GLU A 80 6.83 13.92 -10.52
C GLU A 80 5.62 14.75 -10.88
N ARG A 81 5.84 15.87 -11.54
CA ARG A 81 4.74 16.66 -12.06
C ARG A 81 4.18 15.97 -13.29
N SER A 82 2.85 16.01 -13.44
CA SER A 82 2.18 15.47 -14.62
C SER A 82 2.64 16.21 -15.87
N ALA A 83 2.91 15.47 -16.95
CA ALA A 83 3.23 16.06 -18.24
C ALA A 83 2.04 16.84 -18.84
N GLU A 84 0.82 16.40 -18.52
CA GLU A 84 -0.41 16.99 -19.02
C GLU A 84 -0.82 18.24 -18.23
N ASP A 85 -0.61 18.24 -16.91
CA ASP A 85 -0.92 19.38 -16.05
C ASP A 85 0.12 19.47 -14.93
N LYS A 86 1.02 20.43 -15.04
CA LYS A 86 2.13 20.64 -14.10
C LYS A 86 1.68 21.00 -12.67
N ARG A 87 0.41 21.33 -12.47
CA ARG A 87 -0.15 21.56 -11.13
C ARG A 87 -0.44 20.25 -10.39
N VAL A 88 -0.47 19.16 -11.13
CA VAL A 88 -0.77 17.84 -10.58
C VAL A 88 0.53 17.06 -10.34
N ILE A 89 0.67 16.51 -9.14
CA ILE A 89 1.79 15.64 -8.78
C ILE A 89 1.35 14.19 -8.92
N GLU A 90 2.18 13.38 -9.55
CA GLU A 90 1.96 11.95 -9.71
C GLU A 90 3.02 11.17 -8.94
N VAL A 91 2.65 10.00 -8.45
CA VAL A 91 3.56 9.05 -7.80
C VAL A 91 4.00 8.05 -8.86
N VAL A 92 5.30 7.92 -9.03
CA VAL A 92 5.91 7.07 -10.06
C VAL A 92 6.73 5.98 -9.38
N VAL A 93 6.54 4.74 -9.81
CA VAL A 93 7.37 3.65 -9.31
C VAL A 93 8.78 3.79 -9.85
N THR A 94 9.78 3.59 -8.99
CA THR A 94 11.20 3.58 -9.39
C THR A 94 11.60 2.16 -9.81
N GLU A 95 12.78 2.01 -10.36
CA GLU A 95 13.33 0.70 -10.70
C GLU A 95 13.43 -0.20 -9.45
N ALA A 96 13.87 0.36 -8.33
CA ALA A 96 13.91 -0.35 -7.05
C ALA A 96 12.52 -0.78 -6.57
N GLY A 97 11.50 0.05 -6.82
CA GLY A 97 10.13 -0.27 -6.43
C GLY A 97 9.49 -1.39 -7.25
N ARG A 98 10.02 -1.67 -8.42
CA ARG A 98 9.53 -2.77 -9.27
C ARG A 98 10.10 -4.12 -8.87
N ALA A 99 11.19 -4.13 -8.15
CA ALA A 99 11.85 -5.35 -7.75
C ALA A 99 11.10 -6.15 -6.68
#